data_247365c130ab11cb516afbac93aeb2b3
#
_entry.id   247365c130ab11cb516afbac93aeb2b3
#
_cell.length_a   1.000
_cell.length_b   1.000
_cell.length_c   1.000
_cell.angle_alpha   90.00
_cell.angle_beta   90.00
_cell.angle_gamma   90.00
#
_symmetry.space_group_name_H-M   'P 1'
#
loop_
_entity.id
_entity.type
_entity.pdbx_description
1 polymer ?
#
loop_
_entity_poly.entity_id
_entity_poly.type
_entity_poly.pdbx_seq_one_letter_code
_entity_poly.pdbx_strand_id
1 'polypeptide(L)'
;MLDLDLPKSPDTGFAVGFDLDLTLADTRAGISAVYASLAAETGVPIDTDLVVRRIGPPLEEELAYWFPPDEVPAMAARYREIYAGIAIPATVLMPGAVAALDAVRARGGRVVVVSGKNQADTERTVTFLGLAADAVVGGLFGADKGAALRAHGTGAYIGDHTGDVDAARAASATAVAVATGAFDSEALAAYGADVVLPDLLAFPEWLGGYRTA
;
A
#
# COMPACT_ATOMS: atom_id res chain seq x y z
N MET A 1 -21.52 -14.42 -38.83
CA MET A 1 -20.49 -13.64 -38.15
C MET A 1 -21.21 -12.91 -37.03
N LEU A 2 -21.25 -13.52 -35.85
CA LEU A 2 -21.94 -12.97 -34.67
C LEU A 2 -21.04 -11.93 -34.03
N ASP A 3 -21.43 -10.65 -34.13
CA ASP A 3 -20.84 -9.57 -33.36
C ASP A 3 -21.18 -9.82 -31.86
N LEU A 4 -20.19 -10.29 -31.12
CA LEU A 4 -20.28 -10.33 -29.67
C LEU A 4 -20.07 -8.90 -29.16
N ASP A 5 -21.21 -8.25 -28.88
CA ASP A 5 -21.24 -7.00 -28.10
C ASP A 5 -20.66 -7.27 -26.71
N LEU A 6 -19.33 -7.13 -26.58
CA LEU A 6 -18.69 -7.05 -25.28
C LEU A 6 -19.16 -5.76 -24.62
N PRO A 7 -19.60 -5.81 -23.35
CA PRO A 7 -20.00 -4.60 -22.64
C PRO A 7 -18.82 -3.63 -22.65
N LYS A 8 -19.04 -2.46 -23.26
CA LYS A 8 -18.10 -1.34 -23.17
C LYS A 8 -17.87 -1.07 -21.69
N SER A 9 -16.61 -1.16 -21.26
CA SER A 9 -16.22 -0.71 -19.93
C SER A 9 -16.84 0.66 -19.69
N PRO A 10 -17.48 0.89 -18.53
CA PRO A 10 -18.03 2.19 -18.25
C PRO A 10 -16.90 3.21 -18.24
N ASP A 11 -17.17 4.22 -19.00
CA ASP A 11 -16.52 5.48 -19.21
C ASP A 11 -15.33 5.86 -18.30
N THR A 12 -14.31 6.33 -18.95
CA THR A 12 -13.02 6.84 -18.60
C THR A 12 -12.97 7.88 -17.48
N GLY A 13 -13.51 7.57 -16.32
CA GLY A 13 -13.21 8.28 -15.10
C GLY A 13 -11.75 8.04 -14.73
N PHE A 14 -11.03 9.08 -14.31
CA PHE A 14 -9.67 8.93 -13.82
C PHE A 14 -9.62 7.92 -12.66
N ALA A 15 -8.50 7.25 -12.50
CA ALA A 15 -8.26 6.37 -11.37
C ALA A 15 -7.12 6.93 -10.51
N VAL A 16 -7.24 6.78 -9.21
CA VAL A 16 -6.21 7.10 -8.23
C VAL A 16 -5.81 5.82 -7.51
N GLY A 17 -4.52 5.55 -7.49
CA GLY A 17 -3.95 4.42 -6.78
C GLY A 17 -3.47 4.82 -5.39
N PHE A 18 -3.58 3.91 -4.44
CA PHE A 18 -3.07 4.06 -3.07
C PHE A 18 -2.29 2.82 -2.67
N ASP A 19 -1.19 3.04 -1.96
CA ASP A 19 -0.61 1.99 -1.14
C ASP A 19 -1.50 1.70 0.08
N LEU A 20 -1.23 0.60 0.79
CA LEU A 20 -2.03 0.19 1.94
C LEU A 20 -1.33 0.49 3.26
N ASP A 21 -0.19 -0.17 3.51
CA ASP A 21 0.51 -0.08 4.79
C ASP A 21 1.06 1.33 5.00
N LEU A 22 0.77 1.95 6.13
CA LEU A 22 1.15 3.31 6.52
C LEU A 22 0.63 4.43 5.59
N THR A 23 -0.13 4.08 4.56
CA THR A 23 -0.82 5.03 3.68
C THR A 23 -2.32 5.07 4.00
N LEU A 24 -3.06 3.98 3.77
CA LEU A 24 -4.48 3.85 4.12
C LEU A 24 -4.69 3.19 5.48
N ALA A 25 -3.79 2.31 5.89
CA ALA A 25 -3.89 1.47 7.08
C ALA A 25 -2.68 1.66 8.01
N ASP A 26 -2.91 1.96 9.27
CA ASP A 26 -1.89 1.86 10.30
C ASP A 26 -1.75 0.39 10.74
N THR A 27 -0.76 -0.28 10.19
CA THR A 27 -0.49 -1.71 10.42
C THR A 27 0.62 -1.95 11.43
N ARG A 28 1.21 -0.90 12.01
CA ARG A 28 2.38 -0.99 12.90
C ARG A 28 2.16 -1.92 14.09
N ALA A 29 1.06 -1.74 14.81
CA ALA A 29 0.76 -2.57 15.98
C ALA A 29 0.57 -4.04 15.60
N GLY A 30 -0.12 -4.31 14.49
CA GLY A 30 -0.37 -5.66 13.99
C GLY A 30 0.91 -6.36 13.54
N ILE A 31 1.72 -5.70 12.73
CA ILE A 31 3.00 -6.24 12.24
C ILE A 31 3.94 -6.51 13.42
N SER A 32 4.08 -5.55 14.34
CA SER A 32 4.88 -5.72 15.57
C SER A 32 4.46 -6.97 16.35
N ALA A 33 3.15 -7.18 16.54
CA ALA A 33 2.63 -8.34 17.27
C ALA A 33 2.91 -9.68 16.58
N VAL A 34 2.86 -9.72 15.24
CA VAL A 34 3.23 -10.92 14.47
C VAL A 34 4.71 -11.25 14.64
N TYR A 35 5.60 -10.25 14.53
CA TYR A 35 7.04 -10.48 14.73
C TYR A 35 7.36 -10.86 16.19
N ALA A 36 6.65 -10.29 17.18
CA ALA A 36 6.78 -10.72 18.56
C ALA A 36 6.37 -12.19 18.77
N SER A 37 5.32 -12.65 18.06
CA SER A 37 4.91 -14.06 18.07
C SER A 37 5.99 -14.96 17.45
N LEU A 38 6.57 -14.58 16.31
CA LEU A 38 7.68 -15.31 15.68
C LEU A 38 8.90 -15.36 16.59
N ALA A 39 9.25 -14.25 17.25
CA ALA A 39 10.36 -14.22 18.22
C ALA A 39 10.12 -15.19 19.38
N ALA A 40 8.90 -15.25 19.91
CA ALA A 40 8.54 -16.17 20.99
C ALA A 40 8.57 -17.65 20.55
N GLU A 41 8.13 -17.93 19.31
CA GLU A 41 8.12 -19.29 18.76
C GLU A 41 9.52 -19.83 18.44
N THR A 42 10.39 -18.96 17.94
CA THR A 42 11.72 -19.35 17.41
C THR A 42 12.87 -19.12 18.40
N GLY A 43 12.66 -18.27 19.40
CA GLY A 43 13.73 -17.83 20.32
C GLY A 43 14.69 -16.80 19.69
N VAL A 44 14.44 -16.37 18.45
CA VAL A 44 15.23 -15.33 17.78
C VAL A 44 14.86 -13.95 18.36
N PRO A 45 15.85 -13.14 18.82
CA PRO A 45 15.57 -11.82 19.39
C PRO A 45 15.26 -10.80 18.28
N ILE A 46 14.01 -10.69 17.90
CA ILE A 46 13.55 -9.73 16.88
C ILE A 46 13.25 -8.38 17.54
N ASP A 47 13.91 -7.31 17.07
CA ASP A 47 13.60 -5.94 17.48
C ASP A 47 12.36 -5.45 16.69
N THR A 48 11.20 -5.55 17.32
CA THR A 48 9.92 -5.17 16.70
C THR A 48 9.81 -3.67 16.44
N ASP A 49 10.50 -2.82 17.21
CA ASP A 49 10.54 -1.38 16.94
C ASP A 49 11.37 -1.08 15.68
N LEU A 50 12.43 -1.84 15.45
CA LEU A 50 13.20 -1.73 14.21
C LEU A 50 12.37 -2.22 13.01
N VAL A 51 11.65 -3.33 13.13
CA VAL A 51 10.72 -3.82 12.11
C VAL A 51 9.71 -2.74 11.72
N VAL A 52 9.07 -2.11 12.72
CA VAL A 52 8.07 -1.05 12.48
C VAL A 52 8.66 0.15 11.74
N ARG A 53 9.88 0.56 12.06
CA ARG A 53 10.58 1.66 11.36
C ARG A 53 10.95 1.34 9.92
N ARG A 54 10.88 0.08 9.52
CA ARG A 54 11.30 -0.43 8.21
C ARG A 54 10.15 -0.97 7.38
N ILE A 55 8.91 -0.84 7.82
CA ILE A 55 7.73 -1.26 7.04
C ILE A 55 7.79 -0.62 5.65
N GLY A 56 7.59 -1.43 4.62
CA GLY A 56 7.62 -1.03 3.21
C GLY A 56 8.11 -2.16 2.30
N PRO A 57 9.34 -2.66 2.45
CA PRO A 57 9.88 -3.77 1.66
C PRO A 57 9.07 -5.07 1.77
N PRO A 58 9.25 -6.01 0.81
CA PRO A 58 8.65 -7.34 0.88
C PRO A 58 9.00 -8.09 2.16
N LEU A 59 8.07 -8.94 2.63
CA LEU A 59 8.20 -9.72 3.86
C LEU A 59 9.51 -10.52 3.92
N GLU A 60 9.88 -11.17 2.82
CA GLU A 60 11.07 -12.00 2.75
C GLU A 60 12.36 -11.20 2.93
N GLU A 61 12.40 -9.97 2.47
CA GLU A 61 13.54 -9.07 2.67
C GLU A 61 13.67 -8.68 4.14
N GLU A 62 12.56 -8.37 4.82
CA GLU A 62 12.57 -8.04 6.24
C GLU A 62 12.94 -9.28 7.10
N LEU A 63 12.40 -10.45 6.77
CA LEU A 63 12.73 -11.69 7.49
C LEU A 63 14.22 -12.08 7.37
N ALA A 64 14.87 -11.76 6.23
CA ALA A 64 16.28 -12.04 6.02
C ALA A 64 17.24 -11.27 6.96
N TYR A 65 16.75 -10.25 7.67
CA TYR A 65 17.53 -9.60 8.74
C TYR A 65 17.59 -10.43 10.04
N TRP A 66 16.62 -11.30 10.24
CA TRP A 66 16.44 -12.03 11.49
C TRP A 66 16.74 -13.51 11.36
N PHE A 67 16.56 -14.09 10.17
CA PHE A 67 16.67 -15.52 9.91
C PHE A 67 17.69 -15.82 8.80
N PRO A 68 18.36 -16.98 8.89
CA PRO A 68 19.21 -17.47 7.79
C PRO A 68 18.41 -17.63 6.48
N PRO A 69 19.06 -17.48 5.31
CA PRO A 69 18.36 -17.52 4.02
C PRO A 69 17.54 -18.79 3.75
N ASP A 70 17.96 -19.93 4.27
CA ASP A 70 17.26 -21.21 4.15
C ASP A 70 16.03 -21.34 5.06
N GLU A 71 15.94 -20.53 6.12
CA GLU A 71 14.78 -20.50 7.01
C GLU A 71 13.73 -19.46 6.57
N VAL A 72 14.10 -18.43 5.80
CA VAL A 72 13.20 -17.34 5.38
C VAL A 72 11.90 -17.84 4.75
N PRO A 73 11.89 -18.83 3.83
CA PRO A 73 10.63 -19.32 3.26
C PRO A 73 9.67 -19.92 4.28
N ALA A 74 10.20 -20.66 5.26
CA ALA A 74 9.39 -21.26 6.33
C ALA A 74 8.81 -20.18 7.26
N MET A 75 9.63 -19.19 7.62
CA MET A 75 9.21 -18.07 8.46
C MET A 75 8.21 -17.18 7.75
N ALA A 76 8.34 -16.94 6.45
CA ALA A 76 7.35 -16.22 5.66
C ALA A 76 6.02 -16.96 5.59
N ALA A 77 6.04 -18.29 5.44
CA ALA A 77 4.83 -19.10 5.50
C ALA A 77 4.15 -19.00 6.88
N ARG A 78 4.93 -19.12 7.96
CA ARG A 78 4.43 -18.99 9.34
C ARG A 78 3.87 -17.60 9.63
N TYR A 79 4.58 -16.54 9.21
CA TYR A 79 4.10 -15.17 9.32
C TYR A 79 2.71 -15.01 8.68
N ARG A 80 2.54 -15.47 7.44
CA ARG A 80 1.26 -15.39 6.71
C ARG A 80 0.16 -16.19 7.36
N GLU A 81 0.49 -17.36 7.95
CA GLU A 81 -0.49 -18.19 8.67
C GLU A 81 -1.10 -17.46 9.87
N ILE A 82 -0.27 -16.76 10.66
CA ILE A 82 -0.72 -16.09 11.89
C ILE A 82 -1.18 -14.65 11.66
N TYR A 83 -0.81 -14.04 10.52
CA TYR A 83 -1.05 -12.62 10.22
C TYR A 83 -2.53 -12.23 10.36
N ALA A 84 -3.41 -12.99 9.73
CA ALA A 84 -4.84 -12.65 9.71
C ALA A 84 -5.48 -12.64 11.11
N GLY A 85 -5.02 -13.54 12.01
CA GLY A 85 -5.54 -13.60 13.37
C GLY A 85 -4.94 -12.58 14.34
N ILE A 86 -3.74 -12.10 14.06
CA ILE A 86 -2.99 -11.19 14.95
C ILE A 86 -3.00 -9.77 14.42
N ALA A 87 -2.58 -9.56 13.16
CA ALA A 87 -2.34 -8.23 12.63
C ALA A 87 -3.62 -7.51 12.20
N ILE A 88 -4.52 -8.21 11.52
CA ILE A 88 -5.73 -7.57 10.98
C ILE A 88 -6.58 -6.95 12.09
N PRO A 89 -6.90 -7.63 13.21
CA PRO A 89 -7.67 -7.02 14.30
C PRO A 89 -7.01 -5.82 14.98
N ALA A 90 -5.67 -5.71 14.88
CA ALA A 90 -4.90 -4.62 15.45
C ALA A 90 -4.64 -3.48 14.46
N THR A 91 -5.09 -3.62 13.21
CA THR A 91 -4.94 -2.60 12.18
C THR A 91 -6.07 -1.56 12.28
N VAL A 92 -5.71 -0.29 12.13
CA VAL A 92 -6.68 0.82 12.13
C VAL A 92 -6.49 1.68 10.88
N LEU A 93 -7.46 2.55 10.60
CA LEU A 93 -7.35 3.50 9.48
C LEU A 93 -6.28 4.56 9.76
N MET A 94 -5.52 4.91 8.73
CA MET A 94 -4.70 6.13 8.78
C MET A 94 -5.60 7.38 8.79
N PRO A 95 -5.17 8.46 9.47
CA PRO A 95 -5.90 9.73 9.45
C PRO A 95 -6.14 10.21 8.02
N GLY A 96 -7.39 10.52 7.69
CA GLY A 96 -7.78 10.99 6.36
C GLY A 96 -8.05 9.91 5.31
N ALA A 97 -7.79 8.62 5.58
CA ALA A 97 -7.94 7.55 4.58
C ALA A 97 -9.32 7.52 3.93
N VAL A 98 -10.40 7.49 4.72
CA VAL A 98 -11.78 7.47 4.18
C VAL A 98 -12.07 8.75 3.39
N ALA A 99 -11.70 9.91 3.93
CA ALA A 99 -11.93 11.19 3.25
C ALA A 99 -11.18 11.30 1.91
N ALA A 100 -9.99 10.69 1.82
CA ALA A 100 -9.23 10.63 0.57
C ALA A 100 -9.95 9.78 -0.49
N LEU A 101 -10.45 8.59 -0.12
CA LEU A 101 -11.22 7.74 -1.04
C LEU A 101 -12.53 8.42 -1.47
N ASP A 102 -13.23 9.04 -0.54
CA ASP A 102 -14.48 9.76 -0.81
C ASP A 102 -14.24 10.96 -1.76
N ALA A 103 -13.12 11.67 -1.61
CA ALA A 103 -12.77 12.77 -2.50
C ALA A 103 -12.53 12.29 -3.95
N VAL A 104 -11.91 11.13 -4.14
CA VAL A 104 -11.76 10.52 -5.48
C VAL A 104 -13.13 10.19 -6.07
N ARG A 105 -14.01 9.55 -5.30
CA ARG A 105 -15.36 9.17 -5.72
C ARG A 105 -16.26 10.36 -6.02
N ALA A 106 -16.18 11.43 -5.21
CA ALA A 106 -16.93 12.66 -5.42
C ALA A 106 -16.61 13.34 -6.77
N ARG A 107 -15.43 13.05 -7.33
CA ARG A 107 -15.01 13.50 -8.67
C ARG A 107 -15.30 12.47 -9.78
N GLY A 108 -16.03 11.39 -9.47
CA GLY A 108 -16.30 10.31 -10.44
C GLY A 108 -15.09 9.40 -10.71
N GLY A 109 -14.06 9.47 -9.87
CA GLY A 109 -12.86 8.65 -10.00
C GLY A 109 -13.01 7.26 -9.39
N ARG A 110 -12.11 6.35 -9.80
CA ARG A 110 -11.98 5.00 -9.25
C ARG A 110 -10.81 4.94 -8.27
N VAL A 111 -10.96 4.12 -7.23
CA VAL A 111 -9.95 3.86 -6.21
C VAL A 111 -9.29 2.50 -6.48
N VAL A 112 -7.97 2.48 -6.61
CA VAL A 112 -7.17 1.26 -6.79
C VAL A 112 -6.20 1.13 -5.64
N VAL A 113 -6.22 0.01 -4.92
CA VAL A 113 -5.23 -0.30 -3.89
C VAL A 113 -4.17 -1.23 -4.47
N VAL A 114 -2.88 -0.85 -4.39
CA VAL A 114 -1.75 -1.68 -4.85
C VAL A 114 -0.70 -1.75 -3.76
N SER A 115 -0.44 -2.94 -3.19
CA SER A 115 0.38 -3.12 -2.00
C SER A 115 1.47 -4.18 -2.17
N GLY A 116 2.57 -4.02 -1.42
CA GLY A 116 3.61 -5.05 -1.25
C GLY A 116 3.15 -6.27 -0.46
N LYS A 117 2.13 -6.10 0.39
CA LYS A 117 1.49 -7.19 1.12
C LYS A 117 0.87 -8.21 0.15
N ASN A 118 0.96 -9.52 0.45
CA ASN A 118 0.37 -10.55 -0.40
C ASN A 118 -1.13 -10.31 -0.66
N GLN A 119 -1.63 -10.82 -1.79
CA GLN A 119 -2.99 -10.56 -2.27
C GLN A 119 -4.05 -10.83 -1.20
N ALA A 120 -4.00 -12.01 -0.56
CA ALA A 120 -5.03 -12.43 0.38
C ALA A 120 -5.10 -11.51 1.62
N ASP A 121 -3.97 -11.10 2.17
CA ASP A 121 -3.93 -10.22 3.34
C ASP A 121 -4.21 -8.76 2.98
N THR A 122 -3.90 -8.33 1.76
CA THR A 122 -4.32 -7.04 1.22
C THR A 122 -5.84 -6.95 1.16
N GLU A 123 -6.51 -7.94 0.53
CA GLU A 123 -7.96 -8.00 0.42
C GLU A 123 -8.65 -8.07 1.78
N ARG A 124 -8.13 -8.91 2.70
CA ARG A 124 -8.66 -9.02 4.05
C ARG A 124 -8.57 -7.71 4.83
N THR A 125 -7.43 -7.02 4.72
CA THR A 125 -7.20 -5.74 5.41
C THR A 125 -8.12 -4.65 4.86
N VAL A 126 -8.24 -4.52 3.53
CA VAL A 126 -9.14 -3.59 2.86
C VAL A 126 -10.60 -3.85 3.29
N THR A 127 -11.01 -5.13 3.31
CA THR A 127 -12.36 -5.53 3.73
C THR A 127 -12.61 -5.24 5.21
N PHE A 128 -11.67 -5.60 6.08
CA PHE A 128 -11.76 -5.37 7.53
C PHE A 128 -11.92 -3.89 7.88
N LEU A 129 -11.17 -3.02 7.20
CA LEU A 129 -11.23 -1.57 7.40
C LEU A 129 -12.42 -0.91 6.70
N GLY A 130 -13.22 -1.64 5.92
CA GLY A 130 -14.33 -1.09 5.16
C GLY A 130 -13.90 -0.10 4.08
N LEU A 131 -12.67 -0.22 3.57
CA LEU A 131 -12.18 0.64 2.50
C LEU A 131 -12.86 0.31 1.18
N ALA A 132 -13.54 1.29 0.60
CA ALA A 132 -14.25 1.14 -0.65
C ALA A 132 -13.24 1.27 -1.83
N ALA A 133 -12.63 0.18 -2.25
CA ALA A 133 -11.73 0.11 -3.42
C ALA A 133 -12.43 -0.55 -4.61
N ASP A 134 -12.16 -0.05 -5.82
CA ASP A 134 -12.70 -0.62 -7.08
C ASP A 134 -11.80 -1.76 -7.59
N ALA A 135 -10.53 -1.76 -7.19
CA ALA A 135 -9.59 -2.85 -7.43
C ALA A 135 -8.58 -2.95 -6.28
N VAL A 136 -8.16 -4.17 -5.99
CA VAL A 136 -7.16 -4.49 -4.96
C VAL A 136 -6.14 -5.43 -5.56
N VAL A 137 -4.87 -5.03 -5.55
CA VAL A 137 -3.73 -5.80 -6.06
C VAL A 137 -2.66 -5.90 -4.98
N GLY A 138 -2.30 -7.10 -4.58
CA GLY A 138 -1.26 -7.38 -3.59
C GLY A 138 -0.03 -8.06 -4.20
N GLY A 139 1.06 -8.11 -3.42
CA GLY A 139 2.28 -8.82 -3.77
C GLY A 139 3.19 -8.08 -4.75
N LEU A 140 3.06 -6.77 -4.90
CA LEU A 140 3.86 -5.94 -5.80
C LEU A 140 4.58 -4.82 -5.02
N PHE A 141 5.87 -4.65 -5.24
CA PHE A 141 6.67 -3.62 -4.58
C PHE A 141 7.45 -2.77 -5.59
N GLY A 142 7.67 -1.50 -5.25
CA GLY A 142 8.46 -0.59 -6.07
C GLY A 142 7.92 -0.49 -7.50
N ALA A 143 8.81 -0.47 -8.47
CA ALA A 143 8.48 -0.35 -9.90
C ALA A 143 7.55 -1.46 -10.43
N ASP A 144 7.50 -2.63 -9.79
CA ASP A 144 6.62 -3.74 -10.20
C ASP A 144 5.14 -3.39 -10.06
N LYS A 145 4.78 -2.48 -9.13
CA LYS A 145 3.42 -1.92 -9.03
C LYS A 145 2.98 -1.20 -10.31
N GLY A 146 3.94 -0.66 -11.07
CA GLY A 146 3.67 0.17 -12.25
C GLY A 146 2.82 -0.50 -13.33
N ALA A 147 2.97 -1.82 -13.53
CA ALA A 147 2.15 -2.56 -14.49
C ALA A 147 0.67 -2.61 -14.07
N ALA A 148 0.40 -2.87 -12.79
CA ALA A 148 -0.95 -2.88 -12.23
C ALA A 148 -1.58 -1.48 -12.28
N LEU A 149 -0.84 -0.44 -11.90
CA LEU A 149 -1.30 0.95 -11.97
C LEU A 149 -1.69 1.35 -13.40
N ARG A 150 -0.88 1.00 -14.41
CA ARG A 150 -1.21 1.25 -15.83
C ARG A 150 -2.45 0.49 -16.28
N ALA A 151 -2.57 -0.78 -15.90
CA ALA A 151 -3.72 -1.61 -16.27
C ALA A 151 -5.04 -1.04 -15.76
N HIS A 152 -5.01 -0.33 -14.63
CA HIS A 152 -6.17 0.34 -14.05
C HIS A 152 -6.34 1.80 -14.49
N GLY A 153 -5.45 2.34 -15.33
CA GLY A 153 -5.52 3.72 -15.81
C GLY A 153 -5.28 4.75 -14.71
N THR A 154 -4.38 4.45 -13.79
CA THR A 154 -4.09 5.28 -12.61
C THR A 154 -3.30 6.52 -13.01
N GLY A 155 -3.86 7.71 -12.81
CA GLY A 155 -3.21 8.99 -13.12
C GLY A 155 -2.34 9.55 -11.98
N ALA A 156 -2.63 9.15 -10.73
CA ALA A 156 -1.82 9.47 -9.55
C ALA A 156 -1.72 8.25 -8.65
N TYR A 157 -0.56 8.07 -8.00
CA TYR A 157 -0.34 7.01 -7.02
C TYR A 157 0.16 7.62 -5.71
N ILE A 158 -0.50 7.25 -4.61
CA ILE A 158 -0.25 7.78 -3.28
C ILE A 158 0.38 6.69 -2.41
N GLY A 159 1.51 7.00 -1.76
CA GLY A 159 2.19 6.08 -0.86
C GLY A 159 3.18 6.79 0.07
N ASP A 160 3.70 6.09 1.06
CA ASP A 160 4.59 6.64 2.11
C ASP A 160 6.07 6.25 1.91
N HIS A 161 6.36 5.44 0.91
CA HIS A 161 7.68 4.86 0.69
C HIS A 161 8.31 5.32 -0.64
N THR A 162 9.64 5.37 -0.72
CA THR A 162 10.36 5.65 -1.99
C THR A 162 9.99 4.67 -3.11
N GLY A 163 9.69 3.41 -2.77
CA GLY A 163 9.17 2.43 -3.72
C GLY A 163 7.84 2.83 -4.36
N ASP A 164 7.02 3.67 -3.70
CA ASP A 164 5.77 4.17 -4.27
C ASP A 164 6.02 5.28 -5.31
N VAL A 165 7.08 6.06 -5.09
CA VAL A 165 7.57 7.01 -6.10
C VAL A 165 8.05 6.26 -7.35
N ASP A 166 8.78 5.15 -7.18
CA ASP A 166 9.20 4.30 -8.29
C ASP A 166 8.01 3.65 -9.00
N ALA A 167 7.00 3.22 -8.25
CA ALA A 167 5.75 2.67 -8.79
C ALA A 167 5.01 3.70 -9.67
N ALA A 168 4.83 4.92 -9.16
CA ALA A 168 4.19 6.01 -9.88
C ALA A 168 4.97 6.36 -11.16
N ARG A 169 6.29 6.50 -11.05
CA ARG A 169 7.18 6.76 -12.19
C ARG A 169 7.09 5.65 -13.24
N ALA A 170 7.13 4.39 -12.83
CA ALA A 170 6.97 3.24 -13.72
C ALA A 170 5.59 3.22 -14.41
N ALA A 171 4.56 3.76 -13.78
CA ALA A 171 3.23 3.90 -14.35
C ALA A 171 3.03 5.14 -15.22
N SER A 172 3.97 6.08 -15.24
CA SER A 172 3.81 7.45 -15.76
C SER A 172 2.66 8.20 -15.06
N ALA A 173 2.44 7.89 -13.78
CA ALA A 173 1.46 8.53 -12.91
C ALA A 173 2.15 9.60 -12.04
N THR A 174 1.38 10.56 -11.54
CA THR A 174 1.86 11.54 -10.57
C THR A 174 2.21 10.84 -9.25
N ALA A 175 3.44 10.99 -8.78
CA ALA A 175 3.91 10.46 -7.51
C ALA A 175 3.53 11.39 -6.36
N VAL A 176 2.55 11.01 -5.55
CA VAL A 176 2.11 11.76 -4.36
C VAL A 176 2.56 11.02 -3.13
N ALA A 177 3.54 11.55 -2.44
CA ALA A 177 4.03 10.95 -1.22
C ALA A 177 3.30 11.48 0.02
N VAL A 178 3.06 10.62 1.02
CA VAL A 178 2.59 10.99 2.36
C VAL A 178 3.68 10.66 3.38
N ALA A 179 4.03 11.62 4.26
CA ALA A 179 5.12 11.46 5.23
C ALA A 179 4.65 10.71 6.50
N THR A 180 4.04 9.55 6.32
CA THR A 180 3.43 8.76 7.40
C THR A 180 4.16 7.46 7.71
N GLY A 181 5.11 7.07 6.84
CA GLY A 181 5.91 5.86 6.96
C GLY A 181 7.35 6.10 7.44
N ALA A 182 8.27 5.35 6.85
CA ALA A 182 9.69 5.36 7.22
C ALA A 182 10.45 6.62 6.78
N PHE A 183 9.93 7.37 5.81
CA PHE A 183 10.59 8.53 5.22
C PHE A 183 9.86 9.82 5.58
N ASP A 184 10.62 10.84 5.96
CA ASP A 184 10.09 12.18 6.17
C ASP A 184 9.85 12.94 4.84
N SER A 185 9.23 14.10 4.94
CA SER A 185 8.88 14.90 3.77
C SER A 185 10.10 15.33 2.95
N GLU A 186 11.23 15.61 3.59
CA GLU A 186 12.46 16.05 2.92
C GLU A 186 13.06 14.89 2.12
N ALA A 187 13.14 13.70 2.72
CA ALA A 187 13.64 12.50 2.05
C ALA A 187 12.77 12.09 0.83
N LEU A 188 11.43 12.14 0.97
CA LEU A 188 10.51 11.82 -0.11
C LEU A 188 10.61 12.83 -1.27
N ALA A 189 10.71 14.13 -0.96
CA ALA A 189 10.92 15.17 -1.96
C ALA A 189 12.28 15.03 -2.67
N ALA A 190 13.35 14.78 -1.91
CA ALA A 190 14.68 14.57 -2.46
C ALA A 190 14.78 13.32 -3.34
N TYR A 191 13.99 12.29 -3.03
CA TYR A 191 13.91 11.08 -3.86
C TYR A 191 13.18 11.31 -5.19
N GLY A 192 12.34 12.35 -5.26
CA GLY A 192 11.67 12.78 -6.48
C GLY A 192 10.18 12.49 -6.53
N ALA A 193 9.50 12.55 -5.39
CA ALA A 193 8.04 12.65 -5.37
C ALA A 193 7.61 13.97 -6.02
N ASP A 194 6.60 13.95 -6.89
CA ASP A 194 6.07 15.15 -7.54
C ASP A 194 5.35 16.06 -6.53
N VAL A 195 4.74 15.45 -5.52
CA VAL A 195 4.02 16.10 -4.42
C VAL A 195 4.32 15.37 -3.11
N VAL A 196 4.52 16.12 -2.03
CA VAL A 196 4.64 15.56 -0.69
C VAL A 196 3.59 16.19 0.22
N LEU A 197 2.76 15.36 0.81
CA LEU A 197 1.73 15.73 1.78
C LEU A 197 2.18 15.24 3.18
N PRO A 198 1.82 15.95 4.26
CA PRO A 198 2.13 15.47 5.60
C PRO A 198 1.38 14.16 5.94
N ASP A 199 0.14 14.04 5.47
CA ASP A 199 -0.74 12.89 5.62
C ASP A 199 -1.91 12.96 4.62
N LEU A 200 -2.84 12.00 4.69
CA LEU A 200 -4.03 11.97 3.82
C LEU A 200 -5.10 13.01 4.16
N LEU A 201 -5.01 13.72 5.29
CA LEU A 201 -5.93 14.83 5.59
C LEU A 201 -5.77 15.98 4.58
N ALA A 202 -4.54 16.16 4.05
CA ALA A 202 -4.25 17.15 3.02
C ALA A 202 -4.64 16.69 1.59
N PHE A 203 -4.91 15.41 1.37
CA PHE A 203 -5.17 14.85 0.04
C PHE A 203 -6.42 15.43 -0.66
N PRO A 204 -7.58 15.62 -0.01
CA PRO A 204 -8.77 16.17 -0.68
C PRO A 204 -8.54 17.57 -1.27
N GLU A 205 -7.79 18.44 -0.58
CA GLU A 205 -7.43 19.77 -1.06
C GLU A 205 -6.51 19.68 -2.29
N TRP A 206 -5.45 18.89 -2.20
CA TRP A 206 -4.56 18.64 -3.32
C TRP A 206 -5.31 18.10 -4.54
N LEU A 207 -6.17 17.09 -4.34
CA LEU A 207 -6.96 16.49 -5.41
C LEU A 207 -7.88 17.53 -6.06
N GLY A 208 -8.42 18.48 -5.29
CA GLY A 208 -9.24 19.58 -5.81
C GLY A 208 -8.56 20.41 -6.88
N GLY A 209 -7.24 20.62 -6.78
CA GLY A 209 -6.40 21.32 -7.76
C GLY A 209 -5.81 20.40 -8.84
N TYR A 210 -5.86 19.10 -8.65
CA TYR A 210 -5.25 18.14 -9.59
C TYR A 210 -6.05 18.04 -10.88
N ARG A 211 -5.35 18.19 -12.02
CA ARG A 211 -5.90 18.00 -13.36
C ARG A 211 -5.32 16.72 -13.94
N THR A 212 -6.19 15.79 -14.31
CA THR A 212 -5.79 14.63 -15.11
C THR A 212 -5.37 15.09 -16.49
N ALA A 213 -4.18 14.67 -16.91
CA ALA A 213 -3.68 14.94 -18.26
C ALA A 213 -4.51 14.22 -19.34
#